data_e5df2aacb6f8670a28b5ce9b954bdc75
#
_entry.id   e5df2aacb6f8670a28b5ce9b954bdc75
#
_cell.length_a   1.000
_cell.length_b   1.000
_cell.length_c   1.000
_cell.angle_alpha   90.00
_cell.angle_beta   90.00
_cell.angle_gamma   90.00
#
_symmetry.space_group_name_H-M   'P 1'
#
loop_
_entity.id
_entity.type
_entity.pdbx_description
1 polymer ?
#
loop_
_entity_poly.entity_id
_entity_poly.type
_entity_poly.pdbx_seq_one_letter_code
_entity_poly.pdbx_strand_id
1 'polypeptide(L)'
;VGVAGAVAGYIAIFVLFSLLDVGNRADPITSGLLGLFVYSPTGAIAGAVLANWLVTRSGKNAGQDAGVGGVARNSLKSLGIVALLCTAGIGAYIAYAYATATPWLNRNGANPLLVFEVRFPAGVTVPTSAQDITIELQTDINTMPGEVSPAAFYRDGDQAVIAGEVELAFRTSHRQLAITIQGQPSRIYPIDLTARAPHTPEFGTWRRLGDGSEIRYRAKWPGKT
;
A
#
# COMPACT_ATOMS: atom_id res chain seq x y z
N VAL A 1 -26.12 15.95 -24.89
CA VAL A 1 -24.66 16.11 -25.02
C VAL A 1 -24.05 16.62 -23.71
N GLY A 2 -24.60 17.67 -23.09
CA GLY A 2 -24.04 18.25 -21.87
C GLY A 2 -23.99 17.28 -20.68
N VAL A 3 -25.04 16.50 -20.47
CA VAL A 3 -25.12 15.52 -19.35
C VAL A 3 -24.06 14.40 -19.50
N ALA A 4 -23.89 13.86 -20.71
CA ALA A 4 -22.90 12.82 -20.97
C ALA A 4 -21.46 13.35 -20.76
N GLY A 5 -21.18 14.59 -21.18
CA GLY A 5 -19.90 15.26 -20.93
C GLY A 5 -19.65 15.52 -19.46
N ALA A 6 -20.68 15.89 -18.70
CA ALA A 6 -20.59 16.10 -17.27
C ALA A 6 -20.25 14.80 -16.52
N VAL A 7 -20.93 13.70 -16.85
CA VAL A 7 -20.65 12.38 -16.26
C VAL A 7 -19.22 11.90 -16.58
N ALA A 8 -18.78 12.06 -17.82
CA ALA A 8 -17.44 11.69 -18.23
C ALA A 8 -16.35 12.53 -17.54
N GLY A 9 -16.57 13.84 -17.44
CA GLY A 9 -15.67 14.75 -16.73
C GLY A 9 -15.59 14.44 -15.23
N TYR A 10 -16.72 14.10 -14.62
CA TYR A 10 -16.80 13.66 -13.24
C TYR A 10 -15.91 12.42 -12.98
N ILE A 11 -16.10 11.38 -13.80
CA ILE A 11 -15.33 10.14 -13.68
C ILE A 11 -13.84 10.38 -13.94
N ALA A 12 -13.50 11.15 -14.97
CA ALA A 12 -12.11 11.41 -15.32
C ALA A 12 -11.34 12.17 -14.22
N ILE A 13 -11.96 13.16 -13.60
CA ILE A 13 -11.35 13.90 -12.48
C ILE A 13 -11.30 13.06 -11.22
N PHE A 14 -12.33 12.30 -10.88
CA PHE A 14 -12.30 11.38 -9.76
C PHE A 14 -11.12 10.39 -9.88
N VAL A 15 -10.95 9.78 -11.05
CA VAL A 15 -9.83 8.87 -11.35
C VAL A 15 -8.48 9.59 -11.25
N LEU A 16 -8.36 10.77 -11.84
CA LEU A 16 -7.11 11.54 -11.82
C LEU A 16 -6.67 11.90 -10.39
N PHE A 17 -7.58 12.38 -9.56
CA PHE A 17 -7.26 12.73 -8.18
C PHE A 17 -7.03 11.52 -7.29
N SER A 18 -7.75 10.42 -7.51
CA SER A 18 -7.43 9.15 -6.86
C SER A 18 -6.03 8.65 -7.22
N LEU A 19 -5.57 8.88 -8.44
CA LEU A 19 -4.21 8.56 -8.87
C LEU A 19 -3.15 9.45 -8.23
N LEU A 20 -3.45 10.75 -8.06
CA LEU A 20 -2.52 11.70 -7.44
C LEU A 20 -2.45 11.55 -5.92
N ASP A 21 -3.52 11.09 -5.29
CA ASP A 21 -3.63 10.97 -3.83
C ASP A 21 -3.09 9.63 -3.30
N VAL A 22 -2.91 8.61 -4.16
CA VAL A 22 -2.29 7.33 -3.80
C VAL A 22 -0.84 7.49 -3.30
N GLY A 23 -0.18 8.62 -3.60
CA GLY A 23 1.15 8.95 -3.08
C GLY A 23 1.17 9.74 -1.77
N ASN A 24 0.04 10.27 -1.34
CA ASN A 24 -0.04 11.13 -0.17
C ASN A 24 -0.77 10.38 0.95
N ARG A 25 -0.12 10.22 2.10
CA ARG A 25 -0.58 9.49 3.31
C ARG A 25 -1.80 10.13 4.00
N ALA A 26 -2.66 10.84 3.28
CA ALA A 26 -3.89 11.38 3.79
C ALA A 26 -4.88 10.24 4.09
N ASP A 27 -5.59 10.36 5.18
CA ASP A 27 -6.66 9.45 5.61
C ASP A 27 -7.58 9.12 4.41
N PRO A 28 -7.77 7.83 4.06
CA PRO A 28 -8.57 7.43 2.90
C PRO A 28 -10.01 7.94 2.91
N ILE A 29 -10.55 8.28 4.10
CA ILE A 29 -11.89 8.85 4.25
C ILE A 29 -11.89 10.31 3.81
N THR A 30 -10.87 11.08 4.18
CA THR A 30 -10.77 12.52 3.84
C THR A 30 -10.50 12.70 2.35
N SER A 31 -9.66 11.89 1.74
CA SER A 31 -9.40 11.93 0.30
C SER A 31 -10.61 11.51 -0.52
N GLY A 32 -11.36 10.50 -0.07
CA GLY A 32 -12.61 10.08 -0.70
C GLY A 32 -13.69 11.17 -0.69
N LEU A 33 -13.87 11.87 0.43
CA LEU A 33 -14.84 12.97 0.57
C LEU A 33 -14.44 14.19 -0.28
N LEU A 34 -13.16 14.58 -0.28
CA LEU A 34 -12.66 15.66 -1.14
C LEU A 34 -12.84 15.31 -2.63
N GLY A 35 -12.58 14.05 -3.02
CA GLY A 35 -12.85 13.54 -4.35
C GLY A 35 -14.31 13.74 -4.76
N LEU A 36 -15.24 13.34 -3.90
CA LEU A 36 -16.66 13.35 -4.18
C LEU A 36 -17.25 14.77 -4.20
N PHE A 37 -16.92 15.63 -3.25
CA PHE A 37 -17.59 16.92 -3.07
C PHE A 37 -16.89 18.11 -3.74
N VAL A 38 -15.57 18.04 -3.96
CA VAL A 38 -14.83 19.18 -4.52
C VAL A 38 -14.41 18.91 -5.96
N TYR A 39 -13.82 17.76 -6.25
CA TYR A 39 -13.24 17.50 -7.56
C TYR A 39 -14.27 17.01 -8.58
N SER A 40 -15.31 16.31 -8.15
CA SER A 40 -16.32 15.80 -9.05
C SER A 40 -17.18 16.87 -9.70
N PRO A 41 -17.66 17.92 -8.99
CA PRO A 41 -18.39 19.01 -9.64
C PRO A 41 -17.55 19.79 -10.66
N THR A 42 -16.27 20.05 -10.36
CA THR A 42 -15.34 20.72 -11.29
C THR A 42 -15.13 19.90 -12.56
N GLY A 43 -15.00 18.58 -12.43
CA GLY A 43 -14.89 17.67 -13.57
C GLY A 43 -16.14 17.60 -14.42
N ALA A 44 -17.30 17.64 -13.79
CA ALA A 44 -18.56 17.67 -14.51
C ALA A 44 -18.71 18.93 -15.37
N ILE A 45 -18.34 20.10 -14.83
CA ILE A 45 -18.37 21.36 -15.56
C ILE A 45 -17.36 21.35 -16.71
N ALA A 46 -16.12 20.96 -16.47
CA ALA A 46 -15.08 20.89 -17.48
C ALA A 46 -15.45 19.91 -18.63
N GLY A 47 -15.99 18.74 -18.26
CA GLY A 47 -16.46 17.76 -19.24
C GLY A 47 -17.63 18.24 -20.08
N ALA A 48 -18.59 18.96 -19.48
CA ALA A 48 -19.70 19.54 -20.21
C ALA A 48 -19.24 20.62 -21.22
N VAL A 49 -18.31 21.48 -20.82
CA VAL A 49 -17.73 22.53 -21.69
C VAL A 49 -16.94 21.89 -22.83
N LEU A 50 -16.10 20.90 -22.55
CA LEU A 50 -15.30 20.21 -23.57
C LEU A 50 -16.18 19.45 -24.56
N ALA A 51 -17.21 18.76 -24.10
CA ALA A 51 -18.15 18.05 -24.95
C ALA A 51 -18.92 19.01 -25.86
N ASN A 52 -19.38 20.16 -25.33
CA ASN A 52 -20.05 21.17 -26.10
C ASN A 52 -19.11 21.79 -27.16
N TRP A 53 -17.85 22.07 -26.81
CA TRP A 53 -16.84 22.60 -27.74
C TRP A 53 -16.53 21.62 -28.87
N LEU A 54 -16.36 20.31 -28.56
CA LEU A 54 -16.12 19.27 -29.56
C LEU A 54 -17.28 19.11 -30.52
N VAL A 55 -18.52 19.16 -30.03
CA VAL A 55 -19.73 19.07 -30.88
C VAL A 55 -19.87 20.29 -31.78
N THR A 56 -19.64 21.49 -31.24
CA THR A 56 -19.72 22.74 -32.07
C THR A 56 -18.62 22.81 -33.12
N ARG A 57 -17.41 22.29 -32.79
CA ARG A 57 -16.31 22.24 -33.76
C ARG A 57 -16.55 21.20 -34.86
N SER A 58 -17.10 20.04 -34.52
CA SER A 58 -17.47 19.01 -35.51
C SER A 58 -18.64 19.42 -36.37
N GLY A 59 -19.59 20.19 -35.84
CA GLY A 59 -20.74 20.70 -36.59
C GLY A 59 -20.40 21.76 -37.64
N LYS A 60 -19.29 22.49 -37.49
CA LYS A 60 -18.86 23.50 -38.49
C LYS A 60 -18.33 22.87 -39.79
N ASN A 61 -17.96 21.60 -39.78
CA ASN A 61 -17.48 20.86 -40.94
C ASN A 61 -18.57 20.01 -41.63
N ALA A 62 -19.76 19.94 -41.05
CA ALA A 62 -20.90 19.26 -41.64
C ALA A 62 -21.73 20.32 -42.40
N GLY A 63 -21.56 20.37 -43.72
CA GLY A 63 -22.36 21.22 -44.57
C GLY A 63 -23.86 21.02 -44.34
N GLN A 64 -24.61 22.00 -44.75
CA GLN A 64 -26.01 22.40 -44.60
C GLN A 64 -27.13 21.32 -44.63
N ASP A 65 -26.81 20.02 -44.66
CA ASP A 65 -27.81 18.94 -44.77
C ASP A 65 -28.05 18.16 -43.47
N ALA A 66 -27.86 18.80 -42.33
CA ALA A 66 -28.09 18.17 -41.03
C ALA A 66 -29.59 18.15 -40.67
N GLY A 67 -30.37 17.30 -41.33
CA GLY A 67 -31.66 16.86 -40.85
C GLY A 67 -31.49 16.16 -39.48
N VAL A 68 -32.60 16.00 -38.72
CA VAL A 68 -32.66 15.42 -37.37
C VAL A 68 -31.83 14.12 -37.22
N GLY A 69 -31.68 13.33 -38.31
CA GLY A 69 -30.85 12.13 -38.37
C GLY A 69 -29.33 12.37 -38.26
N GLY A 70 -28.81 13.52 -38.74
CA GLY A 70 -27.40 13.86 -38.65
C GLY A 70 -26.96 14.24 -37.25
N VAL A 71 -27.83 14.95 -36.53
CA VAL A 71 -27.59 15.33 -35.12
C VAL A 71 -27.57 14.08 -34.22
N ALA A 72 -28.51 13.15 -34.41
CA ALA A 72 -28.56 11.90 -33.66
C ALA A 72 -27.34 11.03 -33.92
N ARG A 73 -26.87 10.91 -35.15
CA ARG A 73 -25.68 10.11 -35.52
C ARG A 73 -24.39 10.67 -34.96
N ASN A 74 -24.25 12.02 -34.94
CA ASN A 74 -23.07 12.66 -34.35
C ASN A 74 -23.07 12.60 -32.82
N SER A 75 -24.25 12.69 -32.22
CA SER A 75 -24.39 12.48 -30.75
C SER A 75 -24.05 11.05 -30.35
N LEU A 76 -24.43 10.06 -31.14
CA LEU A 76 -24.10 8.66 -30.89
C LEU A 76 -22.58 8.39 -31.00
N LYS A 77 -21.91 8.98 -31.98
CA LYS A 77 -20.45 8.90 -32.16
C LYS A 77 -19.71 9.54 -30.97
N SER A 78 -20.14 10.73 -30.53
CA SER A 78 -19.52 11.41 -29.40
C SER A 78 -19.74 10.63 -28.10
N LEU A 79 -20.90 10.03 -27.92
CA LEU A 79 -21.17 9.14 -26.77
C LEU A 79 -20.27 7.90 -26.78
N GLY A 80 -20.03 7.30 -27.95
CA GLY A 80 -19.11 6.16 -28.11
C GLY A 80 -17.66 6.52 -27.78
N ILE A 81 -17.17 7.67 -28.21
CA ILE A 81 -15.83 8.15 -27.89
C ILE A 81 -15.69 8.40 -26.39
N VAL A 82 -16.66 9.03 -25.76
CA VAL A 82 -16.66 9.27 -24.31
C VAL A 82 -16.68 7.95 -23.53
N ALA A 83 -17.52 7.01 -23.92
CA ALA A 83 -17.55 5.68 -23.29
C ALA A 83 -16.21 4.96 -23.42
N LEU A 84 -15.58 5.02 -24.59
CA LEU A 84 -14.26 4.41 -24.83
C LEU A 84 -13.18 5.05 -23.94
N LEU A 85 -13.16 6.37 -23.82
CA LEU A 85 -12.19 7.08 -22.97
C LEU A 85 -12.40 6.76 -21.50
N CYS A 86 -13.65 6.68 -21.03
CA CYS A 86 -13.96 6.28 -19.67
C CYS A 86 -13.51 4.85 -19.39
N THR A 87 -13.79 3.91 -20.30
CA THR A 87 -13.37 2.52 -20.15
C THR A 87 -11.85 2.38 -20.14
N ALA A 88 -11.16 3.10 -21.01
CA ALA A 88 -9.69 3.13 -21.05
C ALA A 88 -9.11 3.73 -19.77
N GLY A 89 -9.70 4.81 -19.24
CA GLY A 89 -9.29 5.45 -17.99
C GLY A 89 -9.47 4.51 -16.79
N ILE A 90 -10.61 3.85 -16.69
CA ILE A 90 -10.88 2.86 -15.63
C ILE A 90 -9.92 1.68 -15.75
N GLY A 91 -9.68 1.18 -16.96
CA GLY A 91 -8.72 0.09 -17.21
C GLY A 91 -7.29 0.47 -16.80
N ALA A 92 -6.85 1.67 -17.16
CA ALA A 92 -5.55 2.20 -16.77
C ALA A 92 -5.43 2.38 -15.24
N TYR A 93 -6.49 2.87 -14.58
CA TYR A 93 -6.54 2.99 -13.13
C TYR A 93 -6.44 1.63 -12.43
N ILE A 94 -7.22 0.65 -12.88
CA ILE A 94 -7.16 -0.71 -12.33
C ILE A 94 -5.76 -1.30 -12.52
N ALA A 95 -5.17 -1.18 -13.69
CA ALA A 95 -3.81 -1.65 -13.96
C ALA A 95 -2.77 -0.96 -13.07
N TYR A 96 -2.88 0.37 -12.91
CA TYR A 96 -2.02 1.14 -12.01
C TYR A 96 -2.20 0.70 -10.55
N ALA A 97 -3.45 0.58 -10.07
CA ALA A 97 -3.75 0.13 -8.73
C ALA A 97 -3.18 -1.28 -8.46
N TYR A 98 -3.30 -2.20 -9.42
CA TYR A 98 -2.68 -3.52 -9.32
C TYR A 98 -1.15 -3.48 -9.32
N ALA A 99 -0.54 -2.57 -10.09
CA ALA A 99 0.91 -2.45 -10.19
C ALA A 99 1.53 -1.79 -8.94
N THR A 100 0.82 -0.83 -8.34
CA THR A 100 1.31 -0.02 -7.20
C THR A 100 0.79 -0.49 -5.85
N ALA A 101 -0.33 -1.25 -5.81
CA ALA A 101 -0.82 -1.80 -4.57
C ALA A 101 0.28 -2.63 -3.88
N THR A 102 0.47 -2.41 -2.60
CA THR A 102 1.27 -3.26 -1.72
C THR A 102 0.36 -4.33 -1.10
N PRO A 103 -0.10 -5.34 -1.90
CA PRO A 103 -0.98 -6.36 -1.38
C PRO A 103 -0.23 -7.17 -0.33
N TRP A 104 -0.97 -7.85 0.52
CA TRP A 104 -0.47 -8.89 1.38
C TRP A 104 0.50 -9.78 0.62
N LEU A 105 1.57 -10.20 1.26
CA LEU A 105 2.58 -11.06 0.64
C LEU A 105 1.97 -12.35 0.09
N ASN A 106 1.00 -12.89 0.81
CA ASN A 106 0.22 -14.05 0.36
C ASN A 106 -1.28 -13.82 0.62
N ARG A 107 -1.99 -13.34 -0.38
CA ARG A 107 -3.41 -13.00 -0.28
C ARG A 107 -4.32 -14.20 0.03
N ASN A 108 -3.92 -15.41 -0.37
CA ASN A 108 -4.74 -16.63 -0.32
C ASN A 108 -4.16 -17.71 0.60
N GLY A 109 -3.23 -17.35 1.47
CA GLY A 109 -2.56 -18.32 2.35
C GLY A 109 -1.87 -17.64 3.53
N ALA A 110 -1.20 -18.43 4.35
CA ALA A 110 -0.42 -17.91 5.48
C ALA A 110 0.76 -17.07 4.99
N ASN A 111 0.93 -15.91 5.59
CA ASN A 111 2.05 -15.02 5.31
C ASN A 111 3.38 -15.60 5.84
N PRO A 112 4.51 -15.19 5.29
CA PRO A 112 5.80 -15.56 5.85
C PRO A 112 5.98 -14.97 7.24
N LEU A 113 6.78 -15.64 8.06
CA LEU A 113 7.17 -15.19 9.39
C LEU A 113 8.60 -14.65 9.34
N LEU A 114 8.82 -13.52 9.98
CA LEU A 114 10.14 -13.06 10.39
C LEU A 114 10.47 -13.77 11.70
N VAL A 115 11.38 -14.72 11.67
CA VAL A 115 11.93 -15.37 12.88
C VAL A 115 13.23 -14.66 13.21
N PHE A 116 13.37 -14.18 14.42
CA PHE A 116 14.52 -13.39 14.85
C PHE A 116 15.07 -13.83 16.20
N GLU A 117 16.31 -13.49 16.44
CA GLU A 117 16.98 -13.57 17.71
C GLU A 117 17.70 -12.25 17.99
N VAL A 118 17.53 -11.75 19.20
CA VAL A 118 18.20 -10.54 19.67
C VAL A 118 19.04 -10.87 20.88
N ARG A 119 20.33 -10.57 20.80
CA ARG A 119 21.31 -10.69 21.87
C ARG A 119 21.49 -9.32 22.51
N PHE A 120 21.29 -9.24 23.80
CA PHE A 120 21.43 -8.00 24.57
C PHE A 120 22.85 -7.82 25.09
N PRO A 121 23.30 -6.57 25.26
CA PRO A 121 24.59 -6.31 25.91
C PRO A 121 24.68 -6.91 27.31
N ALA A 122 25.87 -7.23 27.74
CA ALA A 122 26.11 -7.70 29.10
C ALA A 122 25.57 -6.68 30.13
N GLY A 123 24.91 -7.20 31.19
CA GLY A 123 24.31 -6.38 32.25
C GLY A 123 22.87 -5.92 31.99
N VAL A 124 22.30 -6.17 30.81
CA VAL A 124 20.86 -5.95 30.59
C VAL A 124 20.06 -7.06 31.23
N THR A 125 19.18 -6.68 32.16
CA THR A 125 18.24 -7.61 32.76
C THR A 125 17.10 -7.89 31.79
N VAL A 126 17.01 -9.14 31.34
CA VAL A 126 15.92 -9.62 30.51
C VAL A 126 14.95 -10.39 31.39
N PRO A 127 13.62 -10.07 31.32
CA PRO A 127 12.63 -10.79 32.09
C PRO A 127 12.55 -12.25 31.63
N THR A 128 12.11 -13.12 32.51
CA THR A 128 11.87 -14.54 32.23
C THR A 128 10.44 -14.80 31.75
N SER A 129 9.57 -13.78 31.84
CA SER A 129 8.18 -13.84 31.39
C SER A 129 8.02 -13.18 30.03
N ALA A 130 7.39 -13.89 29.10
CA ALA A 130 7.04 -13.35 27.81
C ALA A 130 6.04 -12.18 27.89
N GLN A 131 5.27 -12.11 28.99
CA GLN A 131 4.29 -11.04 29.21
C GLN A 131 4.90 -9.67 29.46
N ASP A 132 6.17 -9.63 29.90
CA ASP A 132 6.90 -8.39 30.16
C ASP A 132 7.60 -7.85 28.91
N ILE A 133 7.40 -8.50 27.77
CA ILE A 133 8.05 -8.15 26.51
C ILE A 133 6.99 -7.90 25.45
N THR A 134 7.04 -6.73 24.87
CA THR A 134 6.22 -6.36 23.70
C THR A 134 7.12 -6.36 22.46
N ILE A 135 6.69 -7.08 21.43
CA ILE A 135 7.36 -7.15 20.14
C ILE A 135 6.42 -6.57 19.09
N GLU A 136 6.93 -5.67 18.28
CA GLU A 136 6.20 -5.05 17.19
C GLU A 136 7.07 -4.95 15.95
N LEU A 137 6.55 -5.35 14.80
CA LEU A 137 7.14 -5.05 13.51
C LEU A 137 6.47 -3.79 12.96
N GLN A 138 7.20 -2.71 12.96
CA GLN A 138 6.78 -1.42 12.42
C GLN A 138 7.19 -1.33 10.96
N THR A 139 6.25 -0.95 10.12
CA THR A 139 6.47 -0.73 8.68
C THR A 139 5.98 0.66 8.29
N ASP A 140 6.23 1.08 7.07
CA ASP A 140 5.66 2.30 6.49
C ASP A 140 4.14 2.19 6.23
N ILE A 141 3.55 0.99 6.38
CA ILE A 141 2.14 0.71 6.10
C ILE A 141 1.37 0.49 7.42
N ASN A 142 1.93 -0.27 8.35
CA ASN A 142 1.28 -0.66 9.59
C ASN A 142 2.26 -1.13 10.67
N THR A 143 1.72 -1.45 11.84
CA THR A 143 2.41 -2.13 12.94
C THR A 143 1.78 -3.51 13.16
N MET A 144 2.61 -4.56 13.19
CA MET A 144 2.19 -5.94 13.43
C MET A 144 2.72 -6.40 14.79
N PRO A 145 1.86 -7.00 15.65
CA PRO A 145 2.32 -7.60 16.88
C PRO A 145 3.15 -8.85 16.59
N GLY A 146 4.20 -9.04 17.35
CA GLY A 146 5.03 -10.25 17.33
C GLY A 146 4.84 -11.08 18.60
N GLU A 147 5.26 -12.32 18.53
CA GLU A 147 5.19 -13.27 19.62
C GLU A 147 6.60 -13.67 20.07
N VAL A 148 6.77 -13.78 21.38
CA VAL A 148 7.97 -14.37 21.98
C VAL A 148 7.86 -15.88 21.86
N SER A 149 8.86 -16.54 21.30
CA SER A 149 8.86 -18.00 21.21
C SER A 149 8.85 -18.65 22.62
N PRO A 150 8.13 -19.75 22.83
CA PRO A 150 8.13 -20.43 24.14
C PRO A 150 9.52 -20.88 24.67
N ALA A 151 10.47 -21.13 23.76
CA ALA A 151 11.86 -21.45 24.05
C ALA A 151 12.80 -20.24 23.94
N ALA A 152 12.26 -19.03 24.12
CA ALA A 152 12.85 -17.79 23.67
C ALA A 152 13.97 -17.23 24.54
N PHE A 153 14.09 -17.70 25.75
CA PHE A 153 15.05 -17.12 26.71
C PHE A 153 16.20 -18.06 26.90
N TYR A 154 17.35 -17.73 26.34
CA TYR A 154 18.56 -18.49 26.61
C TYR A 154 19.75 -17.54 26.78
N ARG A 155 20.85 -18.07 27.27
CA ARG A 155 22.11 -17.34 27.38
C ARG A 155 23.11 -17.86 26.35
N ASP A 156 23.77 -16.90 25.70
CA ASP A 156 24.91 -17.18 24.86
C ASP A 156 26.12 -16.49 25.51
N GLY A 157 26.87 -17.25 26.27
CA GLY A 157 27.89 -16.73 27.18
C GLY A 157 27.26 -15.85 28.27
N ASP A 158 27.73 -14.61 28.40
CA ASP A 158 27.21 -13.63 29.37
C ASP A 158 26.04 -12.81 28.86
N GLN A 159 25.66 -12.99 27.61
CA GLN A 159 24.61 -12.24 26.97
C GLN A 159 23.27 -12.97 26.99
N ALA A 160 22.22 -12.26 27.34
CA ALA A 160 20.86 -12.78 27.25
C ALA A 160 20.36 -12.68 25.79
N VAL A 161 19.65 -13.72 25.34
CA VAL A 161 19.07 -13.79 24.02
C VAL A 161 17.56 -13.94 24.11
N ILE A 162 16.84 -13.14 23.33
CA ILE A 162 15.40 -13.29 23.13
C ILE A 162 15.18 -13.74 21.68
N ALA A 163 14.41 -14.81 21.51
CA ALA A 163 13.94 -15.26 20.20
C ALA A 163 12.43 -15.03 20.08
N GLY A 164 12.00 -14.72 18.88
CA GLY A 164 10.59 -14.48 18.60
C GLY A 164 10.26 -14.58 17.11
N GLU A 165 8.98 -14.40 16.84
CA GLU A 165 8.49 -14.38 15.45
C GLU A 165 7.41 -13.32 15.29
N VAL A 166 7.30 -12.79 14.07
CA VAL A 166 6.28 -11.83 13.68
C VAL A 166 5.88 -12.04 12.25
N GLU A 167 4.60 -11.87 11.96
CA GLU A 167 4.06 -12.04 10.62
C GLU A 167 4.51 -10.92 9.67
N LEU A 168 4.97 -11.29 8.48
CA LEU A 168 5.28 -10.38 7.39
C LEU A 168 4.06 -10.26 6.47
N ALA A 169 3.11 -9.40 6.84
CA ALA A 169 1.85 -9.29 6.12
C ALA A 169 1.94 -8.46 4.83
N PHE A 170 2.85 -7.49 4.77
CA PHE A 170 2.90 -6.51 3.68
C PHE A 170 4.20 -6.57 2.87
N ARG A 171 4.09 -6.22 1.58
CA ARG A 171 5.22 -6.04 0.69
C ARG A 171 5.83 -4.67 0.89
N THR A 172 6.77 -4.57 1.79
CA THR A 172 7.58 -3.36 1.99
C THR A 172 9.02 -3.75 2.27
N SER A 173 9.97 -2.88 1.97
CA SER A 173 11.36 -3.00 2.38
C SER A 173 11.67 -2.20 3.65
N HIS A 174 10.74 -1.33 4.08
CA HIS A 174 10.90 -0.51 5.27
C HIS A 174 10.30 -1.22 6.47
N ARG A 175 11.15 -1.95 7.19
CA ARG A 175 10.76 -2.71 8.38
C ARG A 175 11.69 -2.41 9.53
N GLN A 176 11.11 -2.21 10.70
CA GLN A 176 11.83 -2.05 11.96
C GLN A 176 11.17 -2.93 13.01
N LEU A 177 11.96 -3.73 13.69
CA LEU A 177 11.50 -4.54 14.83
C LEU A 177 11.71 -3.72 16.11
N ALA A 178 10.63 -3.38 16.79
CA ALA A 178 10.65 -2.74 18.09
C ALA A 178 10.48 -3.79 19.18
N ILE A 179 11.38 -3.83 20.15
CA ILE A 179 11.29 -4.69 21.34
C ILE A 179 11.28 -3.80 22.56
N THR A 180 10.21 -3.89 23.32
CA THR A 180 10.02 -3.16 24.55
C THR A 180 9.99 -4.14 25.73
N ILE A 181 10.92 -4.01 26.65
CA ILE A 181 10.95 -4.73 27.91
C ILE A 181 10.31 -3.84 28.96
N GLN A 182 9.41 -4.37 29.77
CA GLN A 182 8.73 -3.61 30.81
C GLN A 182 9.75 -2.87 31.71
N GLY A 183 9.55 -1.56 31.86
CA GLY A 183 10.45 -0.71 32.65
C GLY A 183 11.74 -0.27 31.92
N GLN A 184 11.92 -0.64 30.66
CA GLN A 184 13.07 -0.22 29.85
C GLN A 184 12.61 0.53 28.59
N PRO A 185 13.47 1.39 28.01
CA PRO A 185 13.17 2.03 26.74
C PRO A 185 13.07 1.00 25.61
N SER A 186 12.19 1.26 24.65
CA SER A 186 12.05 0.44 23.44
C SER A 186 13.35 0.48 22.63
N ARG A 187 13.75 -0.67 22.10
CA ARG A 187 14.90 -0.83 21.20
C ARG A 187 14.41 -1.13 19.80
N ILE A 188 14.98 -0.45 18.84
CA ILE A 188 14.57 -0.53 17.43
C ILE A 188 15.68 -1.19 16.61
N TYR A 189 15.33 -2.26 15.91
CA TYR A 189 16.22 -3.07 15.08
C TYR A 189 15.80 -2.95 13.62
N PRO A 190 16.60 -2.35 12.74
CA PRO A 190 16.30 -2.29 11.32
C PRO A 190 16.38 -3.67 10.69
N ILE A 191 15.35 -4.05 9.93
CA ILE A 191 15.23 -5.33 9.24
C ILE A 191 15.45 -5.12 7.75
N ASP A 192 16.58 -5.61 7.26
CA ASP A 192 17.01 -5.48 5.88
C ASP A 192 16.54 -6.70 5.06
N LEU A 193 15.26 -6.73 4.75
CA LEU A 193 14.63 -7.72 3.90
C LEU A 193 14.00 -7.04 2.69
N THR A 194 14.16 -7.63 1.52
CA THR A 194 13.47 -7.16 0.32
C THR A 194 11.96 -7.18 0.51
N ALA A 195 11.22 -6.37 -0.26
CA ALA A 195 9.77 -6.26 -0.14
C ALA A 195 9.05 -7.63 -0.26
N ARG A 196 9.60 -8.56 -1.03
CA ARG A 196 9.04 -9.92 -1.23
C ARG A 196 9.38 -10.90 -0.11
N ALA A 197 10.29 -10.53 0.82
CA ALA A 197 10.74 -11.39 1.92
C ALA A 197 10.98 -12.86 1.47
N PRO A 198 11.99 -13.14 0.64
CA PRO A 198 12.25 -14.48 0.14
C PRO A 198 12.54 -15.44 1.31
N HIS A 199 12.13 -16.70 1.16
CA HIS A 199 12.43 -17.71 2.16
C HIS A 199 13.94 -17.86 2.34
N THR A 200 14.40 -17.81 3.59
CA THR A 200 15.79 -18.08 3.98
C THR A 200 15.77 -19.21 5.00
N PRO A 201 16.36 -20.40 4.68
CA PRO A 201 16.30 -21.56 5.58
C PRO A 201 17.09 -21.32 6.86
N GLU A 202 18.18 -20.56 6.79
CA GLU A 202 19.11 -20.30 7.88
C GLU A 202 19.03 -18.86 8.38
N PHE A 203 19.43 -18.65 9.63
CA PHE A 203 19.62 -17.32 10.18
C PHE A 203 20.78 -16.62 9.45
N GLY A 204 20.58 -15.31 9.22
CA GLY A 204 21.68 -14.44 8.79
C GLY A 204 22.77 -14.32 9.88
N THR A 205 23.83 -13.61 9.54
CA THR A 205 24.89 -13.29 10.50
C THR A 205 24.39 -12.30 11.55
N TRP A 206 24.98 -12.36 12.76
CA TRP A 206 24.74 -11.38 13.80
C TRP A 206 25.12 -9.97 13.33
N ARG A 207 24.20 -9.05 13.45
CA ARG A 207 24.36 -7.64 13.08
C ARG A 207 24.34 -6.81 14.35
N ARG A 208 25.45 -6.17 14.64
CA ARG A 208 25.62 -5.33 15.82
C ARG A 208 25.01 -3.96 15.61
N LEU A 209 24.34 -3.42 16.66
CA LEU A 209 23.78 -2.09 16.71
C LEU A 209 24.63 -1.16 17.60
N GLY A 210 24.30 0.14 17.51
CA GLY A 210 25.04 1.17 18.25
C GLY A 210 24.93 1.09 19.79
N ASP A 211 23.86 0.46 20.30
CA ASP A 211 23.65 0.20 21.74
C ASP A 211 24.37 -1.06 22.25
N GLY A 212 25.11 -1.75 21.40
CA GLY A 212 25.84 -2.97 21.69
C GLY A 212 24.98 -4.24 21.64
N SER A 213 23.69 -4.13 21.33
CA SER A 213 22.86 -5.30 21.03
C SER A 213 23.16 -5.85 19.65
N GLU A 214 22.81 -7.11 19.43
CA GLU A 214 22.97 -7.78 18.13
C GLU A 214 21.68 -8.47 17.73
N ILE A 215 21.38 -8.46 16.44
CA ILE A 215 20.21 -9.14 15.87
C ILE A 215 20.62 -10.05 14.74
N ARG A 216 19.98 -11.21 14.64
CA ARG A 216 19.95 -12.04 13.45
C ARG A 216 18.52 -12.47 13.15
N TYR A 217 18.20 -12.70 11.91
CA TYR A 217 16.85 -13.05 11.49
C TYR A 217 16.85 -13.88 10.20
N ARG A 218 15.72 -14.52 9.97
CA ARG A 218 15.37 -15.21 8.73
C ARG A 218 13.92 -15.02 8.39
N ALA A 219 13.56 -15.13 7.11
CA ALA A 219 12.18 -15.17 6.64
C ALA A 219 11.76 -16.61 6.35
N LYS A 220 10.77 -17.12 7.09
CA LYS A 220 10.26 -18.50 6.95
C LYS A 220 8.91 -18.48 6.25
N TRP A 221 8.81 -19.12 5.10
CA TRP A 221 7.53 -19.31 4.43
C TRP A 221 6.86 -20.60 4.90
N PRO A 222 5.53 -20.58 5.18
CA PRO A 222 4.77 -21.78 5.51
C PRO A 222 4.91 -22.85 4.42
N GLY A 223 5.15 -24.09 4.82
CA GLY A 223 5.30 -25.22 3.89
C GLY A 223 6.64 -25.29 3.12
N LYS A 224 7.59 -24.39 3.41
CA LYS A 224 8.97 -24.49 2.92
C LYS A 224 9.89 -24.90 4.06
N THR A 225 10.65 -25.93 3.86
CA THR A 225 11.72 -26.42 4.75
C THR A 225 13.07 -25.90 4.29
#